data_dd6d75ca02d92db24cdbedafb46a2c1d
#
_entry.id   dd6d75ca02d92db24cdbedafb46a2c1d
#
_cell.length_a   1.000
_cell.length_b   1.000
_cell.length_c   1.000
_cell.angle_alpha   90.00
_cell.angle_beta   90.00
_cell.angle_gamma   90.00
#
_symmetry.space_group_name_H-M   'P 1'
#
loop_
_entity.id
_entity.type
_entity.pdbx_description
1 polymer ?
#
loop_
_entity_poly.entity_id
_entity_poly.type
_entity_poly.pdbx_seq_one_letter_code
_entity_poly.pdbx_strand_id
1 'polypeptide(L)'
;MTDIPMCMAPDPETKTPVYQAPPGACDAHCHIFGPAGEFPYSPTRKYTPPDAGKDRLRALHKTLGLERAVLVQASCHGTDNRAMIDAIASSNGKWKGVCIASDSFSDDEFAALNDGGVRGVRFNFVTHLGGAPDLDKMKRVVQRVKQFNWHLVIHVNAEDIVKYEDFLVQFNDLPIIVDHMGRVPTDKGIHQPAFKILCDFMHRDNWWVKVCGAERISASGPPFYDAVPYAQALIRIAPERILWGTDFPHPNIKKHMPNDGDLVDLIPLIMPDEAIQRQVLVDNPARLYGFEN
;
A
#
# COMPACT_ATOMS: atom_id res chain seq x y z
N MET A 1 28.43 -11.50 9.06
CA MET A 1 27.32 -10.80 8.38
C MET A 1 26.11 -11.70 8.53
N THR A 2 25.05 -11.26 9.19
CA THR A 2 23.80 -12.02 9.26
C THR A 2 23.22 -12.09 7.86
N ASP A 3 22.97 -13.30 7.36
CA ASP A 3 22.34 -13.50 6.05
C ASP A 3 20.99 -12.78 6.02
N ILE A 4 20.83 -11.85 5.07
CA ILE A 4 19.56 -11.12 4.87
C ILE A 4 18.57 -12.12 4.23
N PRO A 5 17.42 -12.40 4.87
CA PRO A 5 16.52 -13.44 4.41
C PRO A 5 15.96 -13.15 3.01
N MET A 6 15.89 -14.19 2.18
CA MET A 6 15.21 -14.13 0.90
C MET A 6 13.69 -14.18 1.07
N CYS A 7 12.96 -13.38 0.29
CA CYS A 7 11.51 -13.51 0.16
C CYS A 7 11.13 -14.64 -0.80
N MET A 8 9.94 -15.19 -0.59
CA MET A 8 9.30 -16.03 -1.61
C MET A 8 9.06 -15.20 -2.88
N ALA A 9 9.17 -15.84 -4.04
CA ALA A 9 8.72 -15.23 -5.29
C ALA A 9 7.19 -15.15 -5.34
N PRO A 10 6.61 -14.14 -6.00
CA PRO A 10 5.17 -14.12 -6.26
C PRO A 10 4.78 -15.31 -7.14
N ASP A 11 3.50 -15.68 -7.09
CA ASP A 11 2.96 -16.75 -7.94
C ASP A 11 3.34 -16.46 -9.41
N PRO A 12 4.01 -17.41 -10.10
CA PRO A 12 4.39 -17.22 -11.50
C PRO A 12 3.20 -17.28 -12.45
N GLU A 13 2.10 -17.95 -12.06
CA GLU A 13 0.93 -18.21 -12.89
C GLU A 13 -0.28 -17.43 -12.35
N THR A 14 -0.38 -16.15 -12.72
CA THR A 14 -1.53 -15.34 -12.33
C THR A 14 -2.81 -15.88 -12.94
N LYS A 15 -3.75 -16.28 -12.10
CA LYS A 15 -5.10 -16.67 -12.52
C LYS A 15 -5.82 -15.47 -13.13
N THR A 16 -6.49 -15.67 -14.27
CA THR A 16 -7.44 -14.69 -14.78
C THR A 16 -8.66 -14.66 -13.86
N PRO A 17 -8.98 -13.51 -13.23
CA PRO A 17 -10.11 -13.44 -12.31
C PRO A 17 -11.44 -13.61 -13.03
N VAL A 18 -12.45 -14.09 -12.31
CA VAL A 18 -13.84 -14.13 -12.77
C VAL A 18 -14.46 -12.74 -12.72
N TYR A 19 -14.12 -12.00 -11.66
CA TYR A 19 -14.53 -10.60 -11.50
C TYR A 19 -13.85 -9.71 -12.55
N GLN A 20 -14.64 -8.83 -13.17
CA GLN A 20 -14.15 -7.84 -14.12
C GLN A 20 -14.17 -6.46 -13.48
N ALA A 21 -12.98 -5.91 -13.27
CA ALA A 21 -12.84 -4.57 -12.71
C ALA A 21 -13.43 -3.50 -13.65
N PRO A 22 -14.04 -2.43 -13.12
CA PRO A 22 -14.57 -1.35 -13.94
C PRO A 22 -13.44 -0.63 -14.72
N PRO A 23 -13.74 -0.07 -15.91
CA PRO A 23 -12.77 0.72 -16.66
C PRO A 23 -12.15 1.83 -15.78
N GLY A 24 -10.82 2.01 -15.90
CA GLY A 24 -10.06 2.95 -15.07
C GLY A 24 -9.72 2.44 -13.67
N ALA A 25 -9.98 1.17 -13.36
CA ALA A 25 -9.65 0.59 -12.06
C ALA A 25 -8.16 0.71 -11.73
N CYS A 26 -7.87 1.02 -10.48
CA CYS A 26 -6.55 1.29 -9.95
C CYS A 26 -6.13 0.23 -8.91
N ASP A 27 -4.96 -0.33 -9.10
CA ASP A 27 -4.21 -0.99 -8.03
C ASP A 27 -3.55 0.09 -7.16
N ALA A 28 -4.15 0.44 -6.03
CA ALA A 28 -3.64 1.51 -5.18
C ALA A 28 -2.54 1.06 -4.20
N HIS A 29 -2.00 -0.17 -4.38
CA HIS A 29 -0.88 -0.66 -3.60
C HIS A 29 -0.16 -1.82 -4.29
N CYS A 30 0.93 -1.53 -4.96
CA CYS A 30 1.86 -2.53 -5.49
C CYS A 30 3.30 -2.01 -5.42
N HIS A 31 4.27 -2.87 -5.70
CA HIS A 31 5.69 -2.55 -5.58
C HIS A 31 6.45 -2.88 -6.86
N ILE A 32 7.59 -2.19 -7.05
CA ILE A 32 8.62 -2.53 -8.03
C ILE A 32 9.85 -3.03 -7.28
N PHE A 33 10.34 -4.21 -7.64
CA PHE A 33 11.58 -4.78 -7.11
C PHE A 33 12.60 -4.92 -8.24
N GLY A 34 13.69 -4.15 -8.17
CA GLY A 34 14.78 -4.21 -9.14
C GLY A 34 14.41 -3.72 -10.55
N PRO A 35 15.10 -4.24 -11.58
CA PRO A 35 16.11 -5.30 -11.48
C PRO A 35 17.36 -4.85 -10.68
N ALA A 36 17.86 -5.73 -9.82
CA ALA A 36 18.94 -5.40 -8.88
C ALA A 36 20.25 -4.94 -9.57
N GLY A 37 20.47 -5.36 -10.80
CA GLY A 37 21.63 -4.94 -11.61
C GLY A 37 21.57 -3.46 -12.03
N GLU A 38 20.39 -2.88 -12.13
CA GLU A 38 20.14 -1.48 -12.52
C GLU A 38 19.75 -0.61 -11.31
N PHE A 39 18.90 -1.16 -10.46
CA PHE A 39 18.41 -0.51 -9.25
C PHE A 39 18.78 -1.37 -8.02
N PRO A 40 19.99 -1.20 -7.47
CA PRO A 40 20.49 -2.06 -6.40
C PRO A 40 19.65 -1.93 -5.13
N TYR A 41 19.52 -3.06 -4.42
CA TYR A 41 18.88 -3.08 -3.12
C TYR A 41 19.75 -2.45 -2.04
N SER A 42 19.13 -1.77 -1.08
CA SER A 42 19.82 -1.14 0.04
C SER A 42 20.68 -2.16 0.81
N PRO A 43 21.90 -1.80 1.21
CA PRO A 43 22.74 -2.66 2.05
C PRO A 43 22.16 -2.87 3.45
N THR A 44 21.26 -1.98 3.90
CA THR A 44 20.60 -2.06 5.21
C THR A 44 19.22 -2.72 5.16
N ARG A 45 18.83 -3.25 4.00
CA ARG A 45 17.53 -3.93 3.82
C ARG A 45 17.33 -5.06 4.82
N LYS A 46 16.10 -5.34 5.17
CA LYS A 46 15.74 -6.41 6.10
C LYS A 46 15.35 -7.73 5.42
N TYR A 47 15.19 -7.70 4.10
CA TYR A 47 14.89 -8.85 3.25
C TYR A 47 15.44 -8.62 1.85
N THR A 48 15.66 -9.69 1.09
CA THR A 48 16.04 -9.64 -0.31
C THR A 48 14.91 -10.26 -1.14
N PRO A 49 14.18 -9.47 -1.94
CA PRO A 49 13.16 -10.00 -2.83
C PRO A 49 13.80 -10.53 -4.13
N PRO A 50 13.14 -11.44 -4.84
CA PRO A 50 13.42 -11.65 -6.27
C PRO A 50 13.01 -10.42 -7.06
N ASP A 51 13.66 -10.19 -8.21
CA ASP A 51 13.30 -9.08 -9.09
C ASP A 51 11.85 -9.21 -9.59
N ALA A 52 11.09 -8.12 -9.50
CA ALA A 52 9.74 -7.97 -10.00
C ALA A 52 9.56 -6.53 -10.52
N GLY A 53 10.08 -6.29 -11.71
CA GLY A 53 10.14 -4.97 -12.33
C GLY A 53 8.83 -4.56 -13.01
N LYS A 54 8.86 -3.37 -13.62
CA LYS A 54 7.70 -2.72 -14.26
C LYS A 54 7.00 -3.56 -15.32
N ASP A 55 7.73 -4.36 -16.08
CA ASP A 55 7.12 -5.17 -17.16
C ASP A 55 6.34 -6.37 -16.60
N ARG A 56 6.81 -6.96 -15.49
CA ARG A 56 6.05 -7.99 -14.78
C ARG A 56 4.77 -7.42 -14.19
N LEU A 57 4.82 -6.23 -13.58
CA LEU A 57 3.62 -5.56 -13.07
C LEU A 57 2.62 -5.24 -14.19
N ARG A 58 3.09 -4.78 -15.36
CA ARG A 58 2.20 -4.56 -16.53
C ARG A 58 1.52 -5.83 -16.99
N ALA A 59 2.27 -6.95 -17.06
CA ALA A 59 1.71 -8.24 -17.45
C ALA A 59 0.63 -8.69 -16.44
N LEU A 60 0.91 -8.53 -15.13
CA LEU A 60 -0.05 -8.79 -14.07
C LEU A 60 -1.33 -7.96 -14.26
N HIS A 61 -1.21 -6.63 -14.33
CA HIS A 61 -2.36 -5.73 -14.46
C HIS A 61 -3.18 -6.01 -15.72
N LYS A 62 -2.54 -6.37 -16.82
CA LYS A 62 -3.24 -6.81 -18.04
C LYS A 62 -4.10 -8.04 -17.79
N THR A 63 -3.60 -9.04 -17.04
CA THR A 63 -4.35 -10.24 -16.68
C THR A 63 -5.51 -9.92 -15.73
N LEU A 64 -5.29 -9.00 -14.79
CA LEU A 64 -6.28 -8.62 -13.77
C LEU A 64 -7.31 -7.57 -14.23
N GLY A 65 -7.12 -6.95 -15.41
CA GLY A 65 -7.99 -5.88 -15.90
C GLY A 65 -7.81 -4.55 -15.17
N LEU A 66 -6.62 -4.27 -14.60
CA LEU A 66 -6.32 -3.03 -13.89
C LEU A 66 -5.55 -2.07 -14.81
N GLU A 67 -5.96 -0.80 -14.85
CA GLU A 67 -5.42 0.18 -15.79
C GLU A 67 -4.48 1.20 -15.16
N ARG A 68 -4.67 1.51 -13.87
CA ARG A 68 -3.90 2.48 -13.09
C ARG A 68 -3.18 1.79 -11.95
N ALA A 69 -2.10 2.39 -11.46
CA ALA A 69 -1.39 1.90 -10.30
C ALA A 69 -0.83 3.00 -9.40
N VAL A 70 -0.73 2.67 -8.12
CA VAL A 70 0.07 3.44 -7.15
C VAL A 70 1.20 2.56 -6.67
N LEU A 71 2.41 2.89 -7.12
CA LEU A 71 3.63 2.22 -6.74
C LEU A 71 4.06 2.70 -5.37
N VAL A 72 4.07 1.82 -4.40
CA VAL A 72 4.58 2.12 -3.06
C VAL A 72 6.03 1.70 -2.99
N GLN A 73 6.92 2.62 -2.62
CA GLN A 73 8.35 2.33 -2.51
C GLN A 73 8.61 1.12 -1.64
N ALA A 74 9.32 0.16 -2.18
CA ALA A 74 9.70 -1.05 -1.47
C ALA A 74 10.83 -0.78 -0.48
N SER A 75 10.68 -1.20 0.78
CA SER A 75 11.67 -0.93 1.83
C SER A 75 13.04 -1.57 1.56
N CYS A 76 13.13 -2.59 0.69
CA CYS A 76 14.38 -3.18 0.26
C CYS A 76 15.27 -2.24 -0.56
N HIS A 77 14.69 -1.23 -1.22
CA HIS A 77 15.43 -0.15 -1.88
C HIS A 77 15.75 1.03 -0.94
N GLY A 78 15.15 1.06 0.26
CA GLY A 78 15.30 2.18 1.19
C GLY A 78 14.79 3.48 0.58
N THR A 79 15.59 4.53 0.67
CA THR A 79 15.29 5.87 0.12
C THR A 79 15.69 6.04 -1.35
N ASP A 80 16.22 5.02 -2.00
CA ASP A 80 16.49 5.06 -3.45
C ASP A 80 15.22 4.76 -4.24
N ASN A 81 14.49 5.80 -4.61
CA ASN A 81 13.20 5.71 -5.30
C ASN A 81 13.32 5.55 -6.82
N ARG A 82 14.54 5.40 -7.39
CA ARG A 82 14.76 5.41 -8.85
C ARG A 82 14.00 4.32 -9.60
N ALA A 83 13.92 3.09 -9.07
CA ALA A 83 13.16 2.01 -9.70
C ALA A 83 11.67 2.35 -9.84
N MET A 84 11.09 2.97 -8.81
CA MET A 84 9.71 3.42 -8.81
C MET A 84 9.50 4.58 -9.80
N ILE A 85 10.38 5.57 -9.81
CA ILE A 85 10.29 6.74 -10.71
C ILE A 85 10.43 6.32 -12.17
N ASP A 86 11.37 5.42 -12.49
CA ASP A 86 11.52 4.86 -13.83
C ASP A 86 10.24 4.14 -14.31
N ALA A 87 9.64 3.37 -13.42
CA ALA A 87 8.39 2.68 -13.72
C ALA A 87 7.23 3.68 -13.97
N ILE A 88 7.10 4.72 -13.14
CA ILE A 88 6.08 5.77 -13.31
C ILE A 88 6.28 6.49 -14.66
N ALA A 89 7.49 6.91 -14.98
CA ALA A 89 7.81 7.61 -16.22
C ALA A 89 7.41 6.80 -17.48
N SER A 90 7.50 5.47 -17.38
CA SER A 90 7.15 4.56 -18.48
C SER A 90 5.65 4.27 -18.62
N SER A 91 4.78 4.86 -17.76
CA SER A 91 3.35 4.49 -17.65
C SER A 91 2.40 5.40 -18.44
N ASN A 92 2.89 6.43 -19.11
CA ASN A 92 2.06 7.45 -19.78
C ASN A 92 1.01 8.08 -18.84
N GLY A 93 1.42 8.44 -17.62
CA GLY A 93 0.56 9.07 -16.61
C GLY A 93 -0.36 8.13 -15.82
N LYS A 94 -0.40 6.85 -16.18
CA LYS A 94 -1.29 5.86 -15.53
C LYS A 94 -0.80 5.39 -14.17
N TRP A 95 0.44 5.65 -13.80
CA TRP A 95 1.01 5.26 -12.51
C TRP A 95 1.43 6.47 -11.71
N LYS A 96 1.26 6.39 -10.39
CA LYS A 96 1.71 7.37 -9.39
C LYS A 96 2.55 6.67 -8.34
N GLY A 97 3.20 7.44 -7.45
CA GLY A 97 4.11 6.88 -6.46
C GLY A 97 3.85 7.34 -5.04
N VAL A 98 4.26 6.50 -4.10
CA VAL A 98 4.41 6.80 -2.68
C VAL A 98 5.85 6.47 -2.31
N CYS A 99 6.65 7.48 -1.97
CA CYS A 99 8.08 7.31 -1.71
C CYS A 99 8.39 6.90 -0.26
N ILE A 100 9.63 6.47 -0.02
CA ILE A 100 10.28 6.56 1.27
C ILE A 100 11.28 7.72 1.18
N ALA A 101 11.16 8.70 2.05
CA ALA A 101 12.01 9.88 2.06
C ALA A 101 12.80 10.00 3.37
N SER A 102 13.98 10.64 3.28
CA SER A 102 14.79 11.02 4.43
C SER A 102 14.56 12.49 4.78
N ASP A 103 14.70 12.83 6.05
CA ASP A 103 14.75 14.22 6.51
C ASP A 103 16.01 14.98 6.04
N SER A 104 16.99 14.24 5.51
CA SER A 104 18.22 14.81 4.87
C SER A 104 18.04 15.17 3.39
N PHE A 105 16.91 14.80 2.75
CA PHE A 105 16.67 15.18 1.35
C PHE A 105 16.62 16.70 1.22
N SER A 106 17.18 17.24 0.13
CA SER A 106 17.06 18.65 -0.23
C SER A 106 15.64 18.98 -0.73
N ASP A 107 15.31 20.26 -0.84
CA ASP A 107 14.03 20.69 -1.43
C ASP A 107 13.94 20.32 -2.91
N ASP A 108 15.07 20.35 -3.62
CA ASP A 108 15.15 19.93 -5.03
C ASP A 108 14.87 18.42 -5.19
N GLU A 109 15.34 17.59 -4.24
CA GLU A 109 15.04 16.15 -4.27
C GLU A 109 13.54 15.88 -4.03
N PHE A 110 12.88 16.60 -3.11
CA PHE A 110 11.43 16.49 -2.94
C PHE A 110 10.67 17.01 -4.17
N ALA A 111 11.10 18.12 -4.77
CA ALA A 111 10.51 18.65 -5.99
C ALA A 111 10.63 17.66 -7.16
N ALA A 112 11.83 17.06 -7.34
CA ALA A 112 12.05 16.05 -8.37
C ALA A 112 11.18 14.80 -8.18
N LEU A 113 10.95 14.35 -6.94
CA LEU A 113 10.03 13.25 -6.64
C LEU A 113 8.58 13.64 -7.01
N ASN A 114 8.15 14.85 -6.66
CA ASN A 114 6.82 15.36 -6.99
C ASN A 114 6.60 15.40 -8.50
N ASP A 115 7.54 15.96 -9.25
CA ASP A 115 7.52 16.07 -10.71
C ASP A 115 7.58 14.67 -11.37
N GLY A 116 8.28 13.73 -10.72
CA GLY A 116 8.33 12.31 -11.10
C GLY A 116 7.04 11.52 -10.80
N GLY A 117 5.97 12.18 -10.30
CA GLY A 117 4.67 11.57 -10.09
C GLY A 117 4.42 11.00 -8.70
N VAL A 118 5.30 11.30 -7.73
CA VAL A 118 5.06 10.94 -6.32
C VAL A 118 3.96 11.83 -5.74
N ARG A 119 3.07 11.23 -4.94
CA ARG A 119 1.92 11.90 -4.32
C ARG A 119 1.82 11.63 -2.81
N GLY A 120 2.75 10.89 -2.26
CA GLY A 120 2.74 10.57 -0.84
C GLY A 120 4.07 10.03 -0.32
N VAL A 121 4.19 9.94 0.99
CA VAL A 121 5.36 9.38 1.69
C VAL A 121 4.92 8.30 2.66
N ARG A 122 5.66 7.19 2.70
CA ARG A 122 5.37 6.04 3.56
C ARG A 122 6.31 5.98 4.76
N PHE A 123 5.72 5.70 5.94
CA PHE A 123 6.43 5.40 7.17
C PHE A 123 6.11 3.98 7.66
N ASN A 124 7.15 3.20 7.92
CA ASN A 124 7.03 1.84 8.42
C ASN A 124 7.21 1.82 9.93
N PHE A 125 6.23 1.27 10.64
CA PHE A 125 6.28 1.04 12.08
C PHE A 125 6.51 -0.44 12.42
N VAL A 126 6.29 -1.33 11.44
CA VAL A 126 6.31 -2.78 11.65
C VAL A 126 7.70 -3.30 12.06
N THR A 127 7.73 -4.13 13.08
CA THR A 127 8.96 -4.61 13.72
C THR A 127 9.91 -5.33 12.77
N HIS A 128 9.39 -6.13 11.83
CA HIS A 128 10.21 -6.88 10.87
C HIS A 128 10.92 -6.00 9.83
N LEU A 129 10.55 -4.72 9.72
CA LEU A 129 11.24 -3.72 8.88
C LEU A 129 12.10 -2.74 9.68
N GLY A 130 12.23 -2.97 10.99
CA GLY A 130 13.05 -2.14 11.88
C GLY A 130 12.27 -1.42 12.96
N GLY A 131 10.94 -1.59 13.00
CA GLY A 131 10.06 -0.93 13.98
C GLY A 131 9.75 0.52 13.62
N ALA A 132 9.19 1.25 14.58
CA ALA A 132 8.80 2.64 14.39
C ALA A 132 9.99 3.51 13.94
N PRO A 133 9.75 4.46 13.03
CA PRO A 133 10.78 5.44 12.63
C PRO A 133 11.12 6.35 13.80
N ASP A 134 12.22 7.09 13.67
CA ASP A 134 12.47 8.24 14.52
C ASP A 134 11.33 9.26 14.30
N LEU A 135 10.53 9.48 15.35
CA LEU A 135 9.30 10.28 15.28
C LEU A 135 9.57 11.76 14.98
N ASP A 136 10.72 12.29 15.41
CA ASP A 136 11.07 13.68 15.12
C ASP A 136 11.55 13.84 13.67
N LYS A 137 12.27 12.85 13.13
CA LYS A 137 12.58 12.82 11.68
C LYS A 137 11.30 12.70 10.85
N MET A 138 10.37 11.85 11.27
CA MET A 138 9.06 11.73 10.61
C MET A 138 8.35 13.08 10.57
N LYS A 139 8.27 13.81 11.69
CA LYS A 139 7.66 15.15 11.73
C LYS A 139 8.33 16.13 10.78
N ARG A 140 9.67 16.12 10.68
CA ARG A 140 10.40 16.99 9.74
C ARG A 140 10.07 16.68 8.28
N VAL A 141 10.00 15.39 7.90
CA VAL A 141 9.59 14.99 6.56
C VAL A 141 8.14 15.42 6.30
N VAL A 142 7.22 15.19 7.25
CA VAL A 142 5.81 15.57 7.11
C VAL A 142 5.66 17.07 6.85
N GLN A 143 6.39 17.93 7.58
CA GLN A 143 6.33 19.38 7.33
C GLN A 143 6.76 19.75 5.91
N ARG A 144 7.76 19.07 5.36
CA ARG A 144 8.28 19.36 4.01
C ARG A 144 7.35 18.91 2.90
N VAL A 145 6.63 17.80 3.08
CA VAL A 145 5.74 17.27 2.02
C VAL A 145 4.39 18.00 1.94
N LYS A 146 4.04 18.82 2.94
CA LYS A 146 2.81 19.63 2.93
C LYS A 146 2.71 20.57 1.74
N GLN A 147 3.82 21.20 1.32
CA GLN A 147 3.84 22.11 0.18
C GLN A 147 3.45 21.44 -1.15
N PHE A 148 3.58 20.11 -1.24
CA PHE A 148 3.21 19.32 -2.41
C PHE A 148 1.80 18.71 -2.29
N ASN A 149 1.09 18.95 -1.19
CA ASN A 149 -0.19 18.29 -0.87
C ASN A 149 -0.10 16.75 -0.87
N TRP A 150 1.06 16.19 -0.46
CA TRP A 150 1.21 14.74 -0.37
C TRP A 150 0.44 14.19 0.82
N HIS A 151 0.00 12.95 0.67
CA HIS A 151 -0.58 12.19 1.77
C HIS A 151 0.48 11.37 2.52
N LEU A 152 0.15 10.96 3.73
CA LEU A 152 0.96 10.05 4.54
C LEU A 152 0.44 8.63 4.40
N VAL A 153 1.33 7.66 4.24
CA VAL A 153 1.00 6.23 4.30
C VAL A 153 1.66 5.62 5.52
N ILE A 154 0.86 4.99 6.38
CA ILE A 154 1.31 4.39 7.63
C ILE A 154 1.19 2.88 7.53
N HIS A 155 2.34 2.20 7.57
CA HIS A 155 2.41 0.75 7.60
C HIS A 155 2.65 0.29 9.04
N VAL A 156 1.62 -0.22 9.67
CA VAL A 156 1.56 -0.58 11.10
C VAL A 156 1.08 -2.01 11.28
N ASN A 157 1.40 -2.61 12.43
CA ASN A 157 0.66 -3.77 12.94
C ASN A 157 -0.41 -3.31 13.93
N ALA A 158 -1.29 -4.21 14.33
CA ALA A 158 -2.36 -3.94 15.27
C ALA A 158 -1.88 -3.30 16.59
N GLU A 159 -0.79 -3.80 17.15
CA GLU A 159 -0.19 -3.27 18.38
C GLU A 159 0.38 -1.85 18.19
N ASP A 160 0.87 -1.53 16.99
CA ASP A 160 1.39 -0.20 16.70
C ASP A 160 0.27 0.83 16.63
N ILE A 161 -0.92 0.47 16.15
CA ILE A 161 -2.11 1.33 16.14
C ILE A 161 -2.42 1.78 17.56
N VAL A 162 -2.51 0.81 18.49
CA VAL A 162 -2.79 1.09 19.90
C VAL A 162 -1.69 1.94 20.55
N LYS A 163 -0.44 1.63 20.23
CA LYS A 163 0.72 2.29 20.86
C LYS A 163 0.93 3.73 20.40
N TYR A 164 0.64 4.01 19.12
CA TYR A 164 0.96 5.29 18.48
C TYR A 164 -0.29 6.11 18.14
N GLU A 165 -1.47 5.76 18.66
CA GLU A 165 -2.73 6.46 18.42
C GLU A 165 -2.57 7.97 18.63
N ASP A 166 -2.18 8.39 19.83
CA ASP A 166 -2.02 9.80 20.20
C ASP A 166 -1.00 10.56 19.34
N PHE A 167 0.01 9.85 18.84
CA PHE A 167 1.00 10.44 17.94
C PHE A 167 0.44 10.62 16.54
N LEU A 168 -0.25 9.61 16.01
CA LEU A 168 -0.75 9.61 14.64
C LEU A 168 -1.88 10.61 14.43
N VAL A 169 -2.76 10.81 15.42
CA VAL A 169 -3.87 11.76 15.33
C VAL A 169 -3.44 13.24 15.32
N GLN A 170 -2.16 13.53 15.61
CA GLN A 170 -1.63 14.90 15.51
C GLN A 170 -1.51 15.40 14.07
N PHE A 171 -1.45 14.50 13.08
CA PHE A 171 -1.37 14.85 11.66
C PHE A 171 -2.78 15.02 11.08
N ASN A 172 -3.44 16.13 11.39
CA ASN A 172 -4.84 16.39 11.04
C ASN A 172 -5.02 17.26 9.78
N ASP A 173 -3.94 17.72 9.20
CA ASP A 173 -3.91 18.64 8.04
C ASP A 173 -3.48 17.99 6.71
N LEU A 174 -3.28 16.68 6.71
CA LEU A 174 -2.96 15.87 5.54
C LEU A 174 -3.79 14.59 5.52
N PRO A 175 -4.08 14.04 4.34
CA PRO A 175 -4.65 12.69 4.28
C PRO A 175 -3.68 11.66 4.86
N ILE A 176 -4.17 10.78 5.72
CA ILE A 176 -3.42 9.68 6.32
C ILE A 176 -4.04 8.37 5.85
N ILE A 177 -3.22 7.49 5.30
CA ILE A 177 -3.66 6.20 4.77
C ILE A 177 -3.05 5.09 5.59
N VAL A 178 -3.88 4.22 6.15
CA VAL A 178 -3.41 3.00 6.83
C VAL A 178 -3.34 1.86 5.82
N ASP A 179 -2.16 1.26 5.67
CA ASP A 179 -1.96 0.10 4.82
C ASP A 179 -2.59 -1.17 5.41
N HIS A 180 -3.12 -2.04 4.55
CA HIS A 180 -3.52 -3.42 4.85
C HIS A 180 -4.42 -3.56 6.09
N MET A 181 -5.43 -2.68 6.22
CA MET A 181 -6.35 -2.69 7.37
C MET A 181 -5.60 -2.70 8.72
N GLY A 182 -4.43 -2.01 8.78
CA GLY A 182 -3.60 -1.96 9.97
C GLY A 182 -3.03 -3.31 10.41
N ARG A 183 -3.00 -4.30 9.51
CA ARG A 183 -2.57 -5.68 9.79
C ARG A 183 -3.22 -6.28 11.05
N VAL A 184 -4.50 -5.95 11.24
CA VAL A 184 -5.31 -6.41 12.38
C VAL A 184 -5.64 -7.88 12.18
N PRO A 185 -5.13 -8.83 13.01
CA PRO A 185 -5.28 -10.25 12.76
C PRO A 185 -6.70 -10.73 13.04
N THR A 186 -7.23 -11.59 12.17
CA THR A 186 -8.63 -12.05 12.25
C THR A 186 -8.90 -13.00 13.42
N ASP A 187 -7.89 -13.74 13.91
CA ASP A 187 -8.00 -14.67 15.04
C ASP A 187 -8.35 -14.00 16.38
N LYS A 188 -8.09 -12.68 16.49
CA LYS A 188 -8.47 -11.89 17.68
C LYS A 188 -9.89 -11.34 17.62
N GLY A 189 -10.60 -11.58 16.54
CA GLY A 189 -11.98 -11.12 16.34
C GLY A 189 -12.09 -9.63 16.01
N ILE A 190 -13.26 -9.26 15.48
CA ILE A 190 -13.54 -7.90 14.98
C ILE A 190 -13.66 -6.84 16.10
N HIS A 191 -13.84 -7.25 17.35
CA HIS A 191 -13.97 -6.33 18.49
C HIS A 191 -12.65 -6.03 19.20
N GLN A 192 -11.53 -6.46 18.65
CA GLN A 192 -10.22 -6.18 19.22
C GLN A 192 -9.89 -4.68 19.24
N PRO A 193 -9.12 -4.19 20.25
CA PRO A 193 -8.87 -2.76 20.43
C PRO A 193 -8.30 -2.06 19.19
N ALA A 194 -7.33 -2.69 18.52
CA ALA A 194 -6.71 -2.10 17.32
C ALA A 194 -7.72 -1.86 16.18
N PHE A 195 -8.66 -2.79 15.96
CA PHE A 195 -9.68 -2.61 14.93
C PHE A 195 -10.69 -1.54 15.29
N LYS A 196 -11.03 -1.45 16.59
CA LYS A 196 -11.91 -0.37 17.08
C LYS A 196 -11.27 1.00 16.83
N ILE A 197 -9.98 1.18 17.19
CA ILE A 197 -9.25 2.44 16.96
C ILE A 197 -9.18 2.73 15.44
N LEU A 198 -8.93 1.72 14.61
CA LEU A 198 -8.94 1.91 13.16
C LEU A 198 -10.30 2.39 12.64
N CYS A 199 -11.41 1.84 13.15
CA CYS A 199 -12.74 2.33 12.84
C CYS A 199 -12.95 3.78 13.34
N ASP A 200 -12.47 4.11 14.55
CA ASP A 200 -12.54 5.46 15.10
C ASP A 200 -11.73 6.47 14.25
N PHE A 201 -10.58 6.06 13.70
CA PHE A 201 -9.83 6.87 12.72
C PHE A 201 -10.68 7.15 11.47
N MET A 202 -11.41 6.15 10.96
CA MET A 202 -12.22 6.31 9.76
C MET A 202 -13.42 7.26 9.92
N HIS A 203 -13.80 7.64 11.16
CA HIS A 203 -14.77 8.72 11.41
C HIS A 203 -14.17 10.12 11.25
N ARG A 204 -12.85 10.25 11.04
CA ARG A 204 -12.16 11.53 10.79
C ARG A 204 -11.99 11.74 9.30
N ASP A 205 -12.25 12.93 8.78
CA ASP A 205 -12.30 13.23 7.34
C ASP A 205 -10.97 13.07 6.60
N ASN A 206 -9.83 13.13 7.31
CA ASN A 206 -8.51 13.00 6.71
C ASN A 206 -7.95 11.57 6.75
N TRP A 207 -8.66 10.60 7.33
CA TRP A 207 -8.18 9.22 7.43
C TRP A 207 -8.75 8.33 6.33
N TRP A 208 -7.86 7.54 5.77
CA TRP A 208 -8.12 6.58 4.70
C TRP A 208 -7.60 5.21 5.08
N VAL A 209 -8.11 4.16 4.46
CA VAL A 209 -7.59 2.82 4.65
C VAL A 209 -7.55 2.04 3.34
N LYS A 210 -6.51 1.21 3.18
CA LYS A 210 -6.44 0.22 2.12
C LYS A 210 -7.03 -1.09 2.61
N VAL A 211 -8.13 -1.54 2.00
CA VAL A 211 -8.78 -2.83 2.28
C VAL A 211 -8.16 -3.97 1.46
N CYS A 212 -6.89 -3.86 1.17
CA CYS A 212 -6.03 -4.90 0.63
C CYS A 212 -5.31 -5.65 1.75
N GLY A 213 -4.55 -6.70 1.40
CA GLY A 213 -3.78 -7.46 2.38
C GLY A 213 -4.65 -8.44 3.17
N ALA A 214 -5.68 -9.03 2.55
CA ALA A 214 -6.45 -10.10 3.15
C ALA A 214 -5.54 -11.25 3.60
N GLU A 215 -4.51 -11.58 2.83
CA GLU A 215 -3.47 -12.56 3.14
C GLU A 215 -2.57 -12.15 4.31
N ARG A 216 -2.56 -10.85 4.66
CA ARG A 216 -1.78 -10.31 5.79
C ARG A 216 -2.47 -10.45 7.12
N ILE A 217 -3.81 -10.43 7.13
CA ILE A 217 -4.62 -10.43 8.35
C ILE A 217 -5.33 -11.76 8.60
N SER A 218 -5.56 -12.56 7.57
CA SER A 218 -6.27 -13.83 7.65
C SER A 218 -5.53 -14.85 8.52
N ALA A 219 -6.24 -15.43 9.46
CA ALA A 219 -5.80 -16.58 10.23
C ALA A 219 -6.17 -17.92 9.56
N SER A 220 -7.22 -17.91 8.72
CA SER A 220 -7.72 -19.11 8.05
C SER A 220 -6.90 -19.51 6.82
N GLY A 221 -6.12 -18.56 6.24
CA GLY A 221 -5.42 -18.77 4.97
C GLY A 221 -6.37 -18.68 3.76
N PRO A 222 -5.89 -19.08 2.56
CA PRO A 222 -6.69 -19.00 1.35
C PRO A 222 -8.03 -19.73 1.48
N PRO A 223 -9.12 -19.17 0.97
CA PRO A 223 -9.26 -17.96 0.17
C PRO A 223 -9.47 -16.66 0.95
N PHE A 224 -9.03 -16.57 2.21
CA PHE A 224 -8.98 -15.37 3.06
C PHE A 224 -10.36 -14.76 3.40
N TYR A 225 -11.42 -15.56 3.42
CA TYR A 225 -12.79 -15.09 3.64
C TYR A 225 -13.02 -14.46 5.02
N ASP A 226 -12.22 -14.84 6.02
CA ASP A 226 -12.24 -14.28 7.36
C ASP A 226 -11.79 -12.80 7.41
N ALA A 227 -11.11 -12.30 6.37
CA ALA A 227 -10.77 -10.88 6.21
C ALA A 227 -11.95 -10.02 5.68
N VAL A 228 -12.91 -10.62 4.98
CA VAL A 228 -14.03 -9.91 4.33
C VAL A 228 -14.84 -9.06 5.31
N PRO A 229 -15.26 -9.53 6.49
CA PRO A 229 -16.05 -8.72 7.45
C PRO A 229 -15.31 -7.46 7.92
N TYR A 230 -13.98 -7.49 8.02
CA TYR A 230 -13.15 -6.34 8.41
C TYR A 230 -13.19 -5.26 7.33
N ALA A 231 -12.95 -5.65 6.07
CA ALA A 231 -13.02 -4.73 4.94
C ALA A 231 -14.42 -4.12 4.82
N GLN A 232 -15.48 -4.92 4.91
CA GLN A 232 -16.87 -4.46 4.86
C GLN A 232 -17.19 -3.47 5.98
N ALA A 233 -16.68 -3.68 7.20
CA ALA A 233 -16.89 -2.77 8.32
C ALA A 233 -16.29 -1.38 8.05
N LEU A 234 -15.06 -1.32 7.52
CA LEU A 234 -14.39 -0.07 7.17
C LEU A 234 -15.08 0.65 6.01
N ILE A 235 -15.51 -0.08 4.98
CA ILE A 235 -16.23 0.47 3.83
C ILE A 235 -17.56 1.11 4.27
N ARG A 236 -18.30 0.47 5.19
CA ARG A 236 -19.57 1.04 5.71
C ARG A 236 -19.39 2.36 6.45
N ILE A 237 -18.22 2.62 7.05
CA ILE A 237 -17.95 3.87 7.77
C ILE A 237 -17.68 5.01 6.79
N ALA A 238 -16.84 4.78 5.79
CA ALA A 238 -16.34 5.84 4.92
C ALA A 238 -15.98 5.31 3.51
N PRO A 239 -16.97 4.92 2.69
CA PRO A 239 -16.69 4.35 1.36
C PRO A 239 -15.88 5.29 0.46
N GLU A 240 -15.99 6.60 0.65
CA GLU A 240 -15.25 7.63 -0.07
C GLU A 240 -13.77 7.74 0.33
N ARG A 241 -13.33 7.05 1.37
CA ARG A 241 -11.94 7.05 1.85
C ARG A 241 -11.34 5.64 1.93
N ILE A 242 -11.86 4.73 1.12
CA ILE A 242 -11.34 3.37 0.95
C ILE A 242 -10.52 3.28 -0.32
N LEU A 243 -9.43 2.53 -0.27
CA LEU A 243 -8.61 2.13 -1.40
C LEU A 243 -8.44 0.62 -1.41
N TRP A 244 -8.18 0.06 -2.59
CA TRP A 244 -7.85 -1.35 -2.76
C TRP A 244 -6.58 -1.51 -3.59
N GLY A 245 -5.85 -2.60 -3.44
CA GLY A 245 -4.69 -2.93 -4.25
C GLY A 245 -4.28 -4.39 -4.09
N THR A 246 -3.37 -4.86 -4.93
CA THR A 246 -2.89 -6.24 -4.91
C THR A 246 -1.91 -6.52 -3.79
N ASP A 247 -1.07 -5.56 -3.43
CA ASP A 247 0.16 -5.73 -2.65
C ASP A 247 1.23 -6.57 -3.39
N PHE A 248 1.09 -6.70 -4.74
CA PHE A 248 2.08 -7.38 -5.56
C PHE A 248 3.49 -6.77 -5.37
N PRO A 249 4.55 -7.56 -5.27
CA PRO A 249 4.66 -9.02 -5.29
C PRO A 249 4.68 -9.68 -3.90
N HIS A 250 3.91 -9.19 -2.96
CA HIS A 250 3.64 -9.77 -1.63
C HIS A 250 4.90 -9.99 -0.78
N PRO A 251 5.71 -8.94 -0.51
CA PRO A 251 6.94 -9.10 0.24
C PRO A 251 6.71 -9.68 1.63
N ASN A 252 7.64 -10.53 2.07
CA ASN A 252 7.64 -11.11 3.41
C ASN A 252 6.47 -12.06 3.74
N ILE A 253 5.71 -12.54 2.77
CA ILE A 253 4.79 -13.66 2.97
C ILE A 253 5.59 -14.91 3.38
N LYS A 254 5.09 -15.67 4.38
CA LYS A 254 5.80 -16.81 4.99
C LYS A 254 5.12 -18.17 4.76
N LYS A 255 3.83 -18.19 4.48
CA LYS A 255 3.05 -19.42 4.41
C LYS A 255 2.44 -19.68 3.03
N HIS A 256 1.50 -18.85 2.64
CA HIS A 256 0.72 -19.02 1.43
C HIS A 256 0.92 -17.79 0.56
N MET A 257 1.69 -17.91 -0.51
CA MET A 257 1.77 -16.87 -1.53
C MET A 257 0.39 -16.77 -2.18
N PRO A 258 -0.28 -15.59 -2.10
CA PRO A 258 -1.57 -15.43 -2.74
C PRO A 258 -1.43 -15.44 -4.27
N ASN A 259 -2.48 -15.87 -4.97
CA ASN A 259 -2.64 -15.60 -6.39
C ASN A 259 -3.44 -14.31 -6.55
N ASP A 260 -2.91 -13.36 -7.31
CA ASP A 260 -3.53 -12.03 -7.46
C ASP A 260 -4.92 -12.10 -8.10
N GLY A 261 -5.18 -13.07 -8.96
CA GLY A 261 -6.52 -13.31 -9.53
C GLY A 261 -7.54 -13.71 -8.46
N ASP A 262 -7.14 -14.49 -7.47
CA ASP A 262 -8.02 -14.84 -6.35
C ASP A 262 -8.28 -13.64 -5.44
N LEU A 263 -7.30 -12.75 -5.24
CA LEU A 263 -7.50 -11.49 -4.50
C LEU A 263 -8.47 -10.54 -5.22
N VAL A 264 -8.41 -10.47 -6.54
CA VAL A 264 -9.38 -9.71 -7.35
C VAL A 264 -10.78 -10.32 -7.25
N ASP A 265 -10.90 -11.65 -7.23
CA ASP A 265 -12.18 -12.34 -7.06
C ASP A 265 -12.82 -12.15 -5.65
N LEU A 266 -12.07 -11.64 -4.66
CA LEU A 266 -12.63 -11.22 -3.37
C LEU A 266 -13.38 -9.88 -3.45
N ILE A 267 -13.14 -9.05 -4.46
CA ILE A 267 -13.71 -7.70 -4.57
C ILE A 267 -15.25 -7.72 -4.47
N PRO A 268 -16.01 -8.54 -5.21
CA PRO A 268 -17.45 -8.56 -5.09
C PRO A 268 -17.96 -9.08 -3.73
N LEU A 269 -17.16 -9.84 -2.99
CA LEU A 269 -17.50 -10.24 -1.63
C LEU A 269 -17.26 -9.11 -0.63
N ILE A 270 -16.19 -8.35 -0.81
CA ILE A 270 -15.85 -7.19 0.02
C ILE A 270 -16.82 -6.04 -0.25
N MET A 271 -17.17 -5.82 -1.51
CA MET A 271 -17.98 -4.73 -2.04
C MET A 271 -19.06 -5.28 -2.97
N PRO A 272 -20.21 -5.76 -2.44
CA PRO A 272 -21.28 -6.32 -3.26
C PRO A 272 -21.98 -5.29 -4.18
N ASP A 273 -21.91 -4.00 -3.86
CA ASP A 273 -22.48 -2.91 -4.64
C ASP A 273 -21.50 -2.41 -5.71
N GLU A 274 -21.89 -2.45 -6.98
CA GLU A 274 -21.07 -2.01 -8.11
C GLU A 274 -20.72 -0.51 -8.05
N ALA A 275 -21.59 0.32 -7.48
CA ALA A 275 -21.30 1.74 -7.30
C ALA A 275 -20.17 1.93 -6.28
N ILE A 276 -20.14 1.14 -5.21
CA ILE A 276 -19.04 1.13 -4.23
C ILE A 276 -17.76 0.58 -4.85
N GLN A 277 -17.84 -0.48 -5.68
CA GLN A 277 -16.67 -0.98 -6.41
C GLN A 277 -16.06 0.11 -7.28
N ARG A 278 -16.89 0.81 -8.08
CA ARG A 278 -16.42 1.93 -8.90
C ARG A 278 -15.81 3.03 -8.03
N GLN A 279 -16.47 3.42 -6.96
CA GLN A 279 -15.98 4.45 -6.06
C GLN A 279 -14.60 4.09 -5.49
N VAL A 280 -14.42 2.87 -4.99
CA VAL A 280 -13.17 2.41 -4.34
C VAL A 280 -12.06 2.17 -5.36
N LEU A 281 -12.38 1.60 -6.52
CA LEU A 281 -11.38 1.20 -7.50
C LEU A 281 -11.02 2.32 -8.50
N VAL A 282 -11.91 3.30 -8.71
CA VAL A 282 -11.72 4.33 -9.74
C VAL A 282 -11.71 5.74 -9.16
N ASP A 283 -12.79 6.14 -8.48
CA ASP A 283 -13.03 7.54 -8.13
C ASP A 283 -12.16 8.00 -6.94
N ASN A 284 -12.05 7.17 -5.88
CA ASN A 284 -11.21 7.44 -4.72
C ASN A 284 -9.72 7.57 -5.08
N PRO A 285 -9.11 6.61 -5.82
CA PRO A 285 -7.73 6.75 -6.26
C PRO A 285 -7.53 7.95 -7.20
N ALA A 286 -8.48 8.23 -8.11
CA ALA A 286 -8.38 9.37 -9.00
C ALA A 286 -8.30 10.68 -8.22
N ARG A 287 -9.18 10.85 -7.23
CA ARG A 287 -9.21 12.04 -6.37
C ARG A 287 -7.96 12.18 -5.52
N LEU A 288 -7.51 11.10 -4.88
CA LEU A 288 -6.40 11.16 -3.92
C LEU A 288 -5.04 11.33 -4.59
N TYR A 289 -4.81 10.62 -5.70
CA TYR A 289 -3.52 10.60 -6.38
C TYR A 289 -3.47 11.55 -7.60
N GLY A 290 -4.57 12.20 -7.94
CA GLY A 290 -4.63 13.14 -9.07
C GLY A 290 -4.45 12.42 -10.41
N PHE A 291 -5.17 11.31 -10.63
CA PHE A 291 -5.28 10.74 -11.96
C PHE A 291 -6.28 11.57 -12.80
N GLU A 292 -5.92 11.82 -14.04
CA GLU A 292 -6.86 12.38 -15.01
C GLU A 292 -7.95 11.36 -15.36
N ASN A 293 -9.19 11.85 -15.49
CA ASN A 293 -10.35 11.01 -15.84
C ASN A 293 -10.39 10.74 -17.35
#